data_f618824229d81b75f66fe3453ac3c21e
#
_entry.id   f618824229d81b75f66fe3453ac3c21e
#
_cell.length_a   1.000
_cell.length_b   1.000
_cell.length_c   1.000
_cell.angle_alpha   90.00
_cell.angle_beta   90.00
_cell.angle_gamma   90.00
#
_symmetry.space_group_name_H-M   'P 1'
#
loop_
_entity.id
_entity.type
_entity.pdbx_description
1 polymer ?
#
loop_
_entity_poly.entity_id
_entity_poly.type
_entity_poly.pdbx_seq_one_letter_code
_entity_poly.pdbx_strand_id
1 'polypeptide(L)'
;MTTQNENMIQLNEQGLSTSSGYIQVYHIDPQTREYIGNTREYLMEGVGIPAHSFIDTPPAAQSGQAIVRSQDGVTWESVADSRGQTAYDKQSRQSSRISQLGDLSDTLTLLPPATAYDVWQNDGWVTDAKAQQAAQVSAAQQQQAGYLAQAEKRLTVLQYAVELEMATEQEAQALKDWKTYMVQLSRVDVSSAPAIDWPTMPA
;
A
#
# COMPACT_ATOMS: atom_id res chain seq x y z
N MET A 1 30.57 46.74 -17.24
CA MET A 1 30.21 45.29 -17.33
C MET A 1 29.73 45.07 -18.76
N THR A 2 30.57 44.49 -19.61
CA THR A 2 30.26 44.23 -21.01
C THR A 2 29.32 43.02 -21.04
N THR A 3 28.04 43.28 -21.32
CA THR A 3 27.11 42.21 -21.72
C THR A 3 27.66 41.61 -23.03
N GLN A 4 28.34 40.46 -22.91
CA GLN A 4 28.63 39.63 -24.07
C GLN A 4 27.29 39.26 -24.67
N ASN A 5 27.02 39.75 -25.84
CA ASN A 5 25.91 39.33 -26.69
C ASN A 5 26.26 37.90 -27.11
N GLU A 6 25.87 36.93 -26.27
CA GLU A 6 26.21 35.51 -26.47
C GLU A 6 25.46 35.02 -27.69
N ASN A 7 26.20 34.68 -28.71
CA ASN A 7 25.70 34.27 -30.03
C ASN A 7 24.89 32.97 -29.87
N MET A 8 23.57 33.08 -29.79
CA MET A 8 22.65 31.95 -29.86
C MET A 8 22.60 31.44 -31.29
N ILE A 9 22.98 30.16 -31.46
CA ILE A 9 23.04 29.53 -32.79
C ILE A 9 21.71 28.90 -33.16
N GLN A 10 21.56 28.60 -34.46
CA GLN A 10 20.43 27.87 -35.03
C GLN A 10 20.91 26.53 -35.61
N LEU A 11 20.03 25.57 -35.67
CA LEU A 11 20.24 24.30 -36.33
C LEU A 11 19.61 24.35 -37.75
N ASN A 12 20.27 23.72 -38.71
CA ASN A 12 19.73 23.51 -40.05
C ASN A 12 18.71 22.34 -40.07
N GLU A 13 18.14 22.05 -41.23
CA GLU A 13 17.18 20.96 -41.43
C GLU A 13 17.72 19.56 -41.06
N GLN A 14 19.03 19.38 -41.04
CA GLN A 14 19.70 18.15 -40.65
C GLN A 14 20.01 18.12 -39.15
N GLY A 15 19.61 19.14 -38.38
CA GLY A 15 19.88 19.25 -36.95
C GLY A 15 21.30 19.63 -36.59
N LEU A 16 22.07 20.17 -37.54
CA LEU A 16 23.46 20.59 -37.37
C LEU A 16 23.56 22.10 -37.18
N SER A 17 24.47 22.53 -36.31
CA SER A 17 24.74 23.95 -36.06
C SER A 17 25.21 24.69 -37.34
N THR A 18 24.63 25.84 -37.61
CA THR A 18 24.95 26.71 -38.74
C THR A 18 26.14 27.62 -38.47
N SER A 19 26.59 27.74 -37.22
CA SER A 19 27.76 28.52 -36.80
C SER A 19 28.22 28.05 -35.42
N SER A 20 29.45 28.38 -35.02
CA SER A 20 29.90 28.07 -33.68
C SER A 20 29.30 29.04 -32.63
N GLY A 21 28.80 28.50 -31.51
CA GLY A 21 28.18 29.31 -30.48
C GLY A 21 27.38 28.46 -29.48
N TYR A 22 26.52 29.09 -28.69
CA TYR A 22 25.74 28.46 -27.64
C TYR A 22 24.32 28.19 -28.07
N ILE A 23 23.76 27.07 -27.56
CA ILE A 23 22.37 26.69 -27.72
C ILE A 23 21.84 26.15 -26.39
N GLN A 24 20.58 26.48 -26.06
CA GLN A 24 19.88 25.87 -24.93
C GLN A 24 19.31 24.53 -25.36
N VAL A 25 19.55 23.49 -24.58
CA VAL A 25 18.99 22.15 -24.83
C VAL A 25 18.31 21.60 -23.58
N TYR A 26 17.31 20.78 -23.81
CA TYR A 26 16.47 20.16 -22.79
C TYR A 26 16.65 18.65 -22.89
N HIS A 27 17.07 18.03 -21.80
CA HIS A 27 17.47 16.63 -21.74
C HIS A 27 16.32 15.76 -21.28
N ILE A 28 16.27 14.55 -21.79
CA ILE A 28 15.36 13.51 -21.32
C ILE A 28 16.13 12.29 -20.85
N ASP A 29 15.54 11.56 -19.90
CA ASP A 29 15.95 10.21 -19.59
C ASP A 29 15.71 9.28 -20.77
N PRO A 30 16.70 8.51 -21.24
CA PRO A 30 16.58 7.70 -22.45
C PRO A 30 15.60 6.52 -22.32
N GLN A 31 15.25 6.10 -21.11
CA GLN A 31 14.35 4.97 -20.85
C GLN A 31 12.92 5.44 -20.62
N THR A 32 12.75 6.45 -19.80
CA THR A 32 11.42 6.97 -19.41
C THR A 32 10.94 8.11 -20.28
N ARG A 33 11.87 8.76 -21.03
CA ARG A 33 11.64 9.99 -21.81
C ARG A 33 11.23 11.18 -20.94
N GLU A 34 11.39 11.09 -19.63
CA GLU A 34 11.10 12.15 -18.70
C GLU A 34 12.09 13.31 -18.85
N TYR A 35 11.59 14.54 -18.83
CA TYR A 35 12.44 15.73 -18.78
C TYR A 35 13.23 15.75 -17.47
N ILE A 36 14.56 15.79 -17.59
CA ILE A 36 15.48 15.72 -16.45
C ILE A 36 16.27 17.00 -16.21
N GLY A 37 16.09 18.00 -17.08
CA GLY A 37 16.78 19.27 -16.92
C GLY A 37 17.26 19.87 -18.25
N ASN A 38 17.91 21.02 -18.17
CA ASN A 38 18.43 21.71 -19.33
C ASN A 38 19.85 22.20 -19.10
N THR A 39 20.60 22.31 -20.19
CA THR A 39 21.96 22.87 -20.19
C THR A 39 22.13 23.83 -21.37
N ARG A 40 23.17 24.64 -21.25
CA ARG A 40 23.62 25.51 -22.32
C ARG A 40 24.87 24.88 -22.93
N GLU A 41 24.75 24.40 -24.17
CA GLU A 41 25.81 23.70 -24.87
C GLU A 41 26.52 24.63 -25.87
N TYR A 42 27.86 24.52 -25.96
CA TYR A 42 28.62 25.17 -27.01
C TYR A 42 28.82 24.17 -28.15
N LEU A 43 28.30 24.48 -29.34
CA LEU A 43 28.49 23.68 -30.53
C LEU A 43 29.43 24.39 -31.53
N MET A 44 30.29 23.60 -32.15
CA MET A 44 31.00 24.04 -33.35
C MET A 44 30.09 23.97 -34.56
N GLU A 45 30.35 24.76 -35.61
CA GLU A 45 29.65 24.67 -36.87
C GLU A 45 29.66 23.24 -37.42
N GLY A 46 28.50 22.75 -37.88
CA GLY A 46 28.31 21.40 -38.39
C GLY A 46 28.16 20.30 -37.34
N VAL A 47 28.10 20.64 -36.04
CA VAL A 47 27.88 19.68 -34.96
C VAL A 47 26.42 19.72 -34.52
N GLY A 48 25.84 18.55 -34.21
CA GLY A 48 24.47 18.43 -33.67
C GLY A 48 24.41 18.57 -32.16
N ILE A 49 23.20 18.68 -31.63
CA ILE A 49 22.96 18.68 -30.16
C ILE A 49 23.25 17.32 -29.54
N PRO A 50 23.49 17.24 -28.25
CA PRO A 50 23.70 15.96 -27.53
C PRO A 50 22.54 14.99 -27.75
N ALA A 51 22.83 13.70 -27.70
CA ALA A 51 21.79 12.67 -27.75
C ALA A 51 20.76 12.86 -26.62
N HIS A 52 19.52 12.48 -26.86
CA HIS A 52 18.42 12.62 -25.89
C HIS A 52 18.17 14.07 -25.43
N SER A 53 18.42 15.03 -26.35
CA SER A 53 18.22 16.47 -26.11
C SER A 53 17.35 17.05 -27.20
N PHE A 54 16.63 18.12 -26.85
CA PHE A 54 15.70 18.85 -27.72
C PHE A 54 15.93 20.36 -27.54
N ILE A 55 15.54 21.14 -28.53
CA ILE A 55 15.71 22.61 -28.52
C ILE A 55 14.41 23.34 -28.16
N ASP A 56 13.27 22.68 -28.30
CA ASP A 56 11.97 23.23 -27.92
C ASP A 56 11.74 23.12 -26.42
N THR A 57 11.30 24.22 -25.82
CA THR A 57 11.12 24.36 -24.37
C THR A 57 9.98 23.46 -23.86
N PRO A 58 10.22 22.60 -22.86
CA PRO A 58 9.15 21.84 -22.23
C PRO A 58 8.20 22.78 -21.47
N PRO A 59 6.90 22.44 -21.37
CA PRO A 59 5.98 23.16 -20.51
C PRO A 59 6.36 22.97 -19.04
N ALA A 60 5.86 23.86 -18.17
CA ALA A 60 6.03 23.70 -16.74
C ALA A 60 5.21 22.51 -16.23
N ALA A 61 5.83 21.62 -15.43
CA ALA A 61 5.12 20.55 -14.78
C ALA A 61 4.13 21.09 -13.74
N GLN A 62 2.93 20.51 -13.70
CA GLN A 62 1.96 20.74 -12.65
C GLN A 62 2.16 19.75 -11.50
N SER A 63 1.59 20.07 -10.33
CA SER A 63 1.64 19.13 -9.19
C SER A 63 1.00 17.79 -9.54
N GLY A 64 1.69 16.69 -9.26
CA GLY A 64 1.26 15.33 -9.59
C GLY A 64 1.41 14.95 -11.07
N GLN A 65 2.22 15.72 -11.83
CA GLN A 65 2.52 15.44 -13.22
C GLN A 65 4.02 15.52 -13.49
N ALA A 66 4.47 14.74 -14.45
CA ALA A 66 5.80 14.80 -15.03
C ALA A 66 5.69 15.19 -16.51
N ILE A 67 6.73 15.83 -17.03
CA ILE A 67 6.83 16.15 -18.44
C ILE A 67 7.68 15.09 -19.12
N VAL A 68 7.17 14.51 -20.16
CA VAL A 68 7.86 13.50 -20.96
C VAL A 68 7.88 13.90 -22.43
N ARG A 69 8.84 13.39 -23.19
CA ARG A 69 8.84 13.51 -24.64
C ARG A 69 7.92 12.45 -25.24
N SER A 70 7.08 12.81 -26.20
CA SER A 70 6.23 11.88 -26.93
C SER A 70 7.04 10.74 -27.56
N GLN A 71 6.37 9.61 -27.84
CA GLN A 71 7.06 8.43 -28.38
C GLN A 71 7.68 8.68 -29.76
N ASP A 72 7.08 9.54 -30.56
CA ASP A 72 7.60 9.96 -31.86
C ASP A 72 8.72 11.03 -31.76
N GLY A 73 9.00 11.52 -30.54
CA GLY A 73 10.02 12.53 -30.31
C GLY A 73 9.65 13.96 -30.77
N VAL A 74 8.37 14.24 -31.06
CA VAL A 74 7.97 15.52 -31.66
C VAL A 74 7.47 16.54 -30.67
N THR A 75 6.74 16.10 -29.62
CA THR A 75 6.07 16.99 -28.67
C THR A 75 6.41 16.67 -27.23
N TRP A 76 6.17 17.63 -26.33
CA TRP A 76 6.17 17.42 -24.89
C TRP A 76 4.76 17.08 -24.43
N GLU A 77 4.67 16.06 -23.59
CA GLU A 77 3.43 15.57 -22.99
C GLU A 77 3.49 15.68 -21.48
N SER A 78 2.34 15.95 -20.88
CA SER A 78 2.18 15.89 -19.42
C SER A 78 1.52 14.58 -19.04
N VAL A 79 2.16 13.80 -18.19
CA VAL A 79 1.67 12.50 -17.74
C VAL A 79 1.51 12.51 -16.22
N ALA A 80 0.61 11.68 -15.70
CA ALA A 80 0.41 11.55 -14.26
C ALA A 80 1.68 11.05 -13.57
N ASP A 81 2.03 11.63 -12.43
CA ASP A 81 3.13 11.19 -11.57
C ASP A 81 2.63 10.89 -10.16
N SER A 82 2.30 9.64 -9.96
CA SER A 82 1.94 9.09 -8.65
C SER A 82 3.08 8.28 -8.00
N ARG A 83 4.30 8.37 -8.54
CA ARG A 83 5.46 7.66 -8.00
C ARG A 83 5.68 7.97 -6.52
N GLY A 84 6.02 6.92 -5.76
CA GLY A 84 6.20 7.02 -4.32
C GLY A 84 4.92 6.94 -3.50
N GLN A 85 3.75 7.03 -4.11
CA GLN A 85 2.48 6.76 -3.44
C GLN A 85 2.23 5.24 -3.34
N THR A 86 1.36 4.86 -2.41
CA THR A 86 0.91 3.48 -2.25
C THR A 86 -0.39 3.28 -3.03
N ALA A 87 -0.40 2.29 -3.90
CA ALA A 87 -1.62 1.81 -4.55
C ALA A 87 -2.07 0.47 -3.95
N TYR A 88 -3.36 0.20 -4.06
CA TYR A 88 -4.01 -1.01 -3.56
C TYR A 88 -4.71 -1.71 -4.71
N ASP A 89 -4.46 -3.00 -4.84
CA ASP A 89 -5.16 -3.84 -5.82
C ASP A 89 -6.62 -4.02 -5.41
N LYS A 90 -7.53 -3.69 -6.31
CA LYS A 90 -8.97 -3.67 -6.07
C LYS A 90 -9.57 -5.06 -5.75
N GLN A 91 -8.89 -6.13 -6.15
CA GLN A 91 -9.34 -7.49 -5.91
C GLN A 91 -8.72 -8.10 -4.66
N SER A 92 -7.39 -8.05 -4.55
CA SER A 92 -6.64 -8.69 -3.47
C SER A 92 -6.43 -7.80 -2.24
N ARG A 93 -6.63 -6.49 -2.36
CA ARG A 93 -6.32 -5.45 -1.36
C ARG A 93 -4.82 -5.29 -1.07
N GLN A 94 -3.96 -6.00 -1.79
CA GLN A 94 -2.52 -5.89 -1.60
C GLN A 94 -2.02 -4.50 -1.97
N SER A 95 -1.16 -3.97 -1.12
CA SER A 95 -0.52 -2.68 -1.37
C SER A 95 0.76 -2.85 -2.16
N SER A 96 1.04 -1.89 -3.05
CA SER A 96 2.29 -1.78 -3.80
C SER A 96 2.69 -0.32 -3.92
N ARG A 97 4.00 -0.06 -4.01
CA ARG A 97 4.50 1.28 -4.24
C ARG A 97 4.54 1.56 -5.74
N ILE A 98 4.00 2.70 -6.15
CA ILE A 98 4.04 3.13 -7.55
C ILE A 98 5.46 3.57 -7.89
N SER A 99 6.03 3.02 -8.94
CA SER A 99 7.39 3.32 -9.42
C SER A 99 7.44 3.88 -10.84
N GLN A 100 6.33 3.83 -11.58
CA GLN A 100 6.26 4.23 -12.97
C GLN A 100 5.43 5.50 -13.16
N LEU A 101 5.75 6.26 -14.19
CA LEU A 101 4.95 7.39 -14.67
C LEU A 101 3.72 6.89 -15.43
N GLY A 102 2.72 7.76 -15.51
CA GLY A 102 1.50 7.52 -16.25
C GLY A 102 0.31 7.20 -15.36
N ASP A 103 -0.80 6.87 -16.00
CA ASP A 103 -2.05 6.58 -15.32
C ASP A 103 -1.95 5.28 -14.51
N LEU A 104 -2.66 5.25 -13.40
CA LEU A 104 -2.77 4.07 -12.59
C LEU A 104 -3.56 2.99 -13.35
N SER A 105 -3.11 1.74 -13.27
CA SER A 105 -3.86 0.62 -13.85
C SER A 105 -5.30 0.58 -13.29
N ASP A 106 -6.27 0.19 -14.13
CA ASP A 106 -7.67 0.04 -13.75
C ASP A 106 -7.89 -0.94 -12.59
N THR A 107 -6.94 -1.85 -12.35
CA THR A 107 -6.97 -2.79 -11.23
C THR A 107 -6.51 -2.19 -9.91
N LEU A 108 -5.94 -1.00 -9.92
CA LEU A 108 -5.36 -0.34 -8.76
C LEU A 108 -6.17 0.90 -8.34
N THR A 109 -6.04 1.26 -7.08
CA THR A 109 -6.59 2.49 -6.50
C THR A 109 -5.62 3.08 -5.48
N LEU A 110 -5.66 4.40 -5.29
CA LEU A 110 -4.94 5.08 -4.21
C LEU A 110 -5.69 5.05 -2.87
N LEU A 111 -6.97 4.66 -2.90
CA LEU A 111 -7.78 4.57 -1.69
C LEU A 111 -7.40 3.32 -0.89
N PRO A 112 -6.99 3.44 0.37
CA PRO A 112 -6.69 2.29 1.22
C PRO A 112 -7.99 1.58 1.66
N PRO A 113 -8.03 0.24 1.71
CA PRO A 113 -9.10 -0.47 2.38
C PRO A 113 -9.05 -0.20 3.89
N ALA A 114 -10.21 -0.08 4.53
CA ALA A 114 -10.32 0.16 5.97
C ALA A 114 -10.19 -1.15 6.76
N THR A 115 -10.66 -2.27 6.20
CA THR A 115 -10.66 -3.58 6.84
C THR A 115 -10.15 -4.68 5.90
N ALA A 116 -9.80 -5.83 6.47
CA ALA A 116 -9.46 -7.02 5.70
C ALA A 116 -10.64 -7.63 4.94
N TYR A 117 -11.86 -7.16 5.21
CA TYR A 117 -13.11 -7.67 4.62
C TYR A 117 -13.70 -6.72 3.57
N ASP A 118 -12.99 -5.63 3.25
CA ASP A 118 -13.47 -4.69 2.26
C ASP A 118 -13.40 -5.30 0.86
N VAL A 119 -14.40 -5.03 0.05
CA VAL A 119 -14.48 -5.39 -1.36
C VAL A 119 -14.65 -4.11 -2.18
N TRP A 120 -14.05 -4.08 -3.37
CA TRP A 120 -14.15 -2.93 -4.25
C TRP A 120 -15.47 -2.95 -5.02
N GLN A 121 -16.29 -1.93 -4.82
CA GLN A 121 -17.60 -1.77 -5.49
C GLN A 121 -17.90 -0.29 -5.71
N ASN A 122 -18.45 0.06 -6.88
CA ASN A 122 -18.89 1.43 -7.20
C ASN A 122 -17.80 2.48 -6.90
N ASP A 123 -16.56 2.21 -7.35
CA ASP A 123 -15.38 3.08 -7.19
C ASP A 123 -14.98 3.38 -5.73
N GLY A 124 -15.30 2.47 -4.82
CA GLY A 124 -14.92 2.56 -3.41
C GLY A 124 -14.82 1.21 -2.71
N TRP A 125 -14.24 1.23 -1.50
CA TRP A 125 -14.21 0.07 -0.63
C TRP A 125 -15.50 -0.02 0.18
N VAL A 126 -16.12 -1.20 0.20
CA VAL A 126 -17.29 -1.51 1.01
C VAL A 126 -16.98 -2.74 1.84
N THR A 127 -17.18 -2.65 3.15
CA THR A 127 -16.93 -3.78 4.05
C THR A 127 -17.99 -4.88 3.81
N ASP A 128 -17.54 -6.09 3.51
CA ASP A 128 -18.38 -7.29 3.54
C ASP A 128 -18.69 -7.65 5.00
N ALA A 129 -19.77 -7.09 5.52
CA ALA A 129 -20.22 -7.27 6.90
C ALA A 129 -20.48 -8.76 7.22
N LYS A 130 -20.90 -9.56 6.22
CA LYS A 130 -21.16 -11.00 6.41
C LYS A 130 -19.84 -11.76 6.58
N ALA A 131 -18.85 -11.48 5.75
CA ALA A 131 -17.52 -12.08 5.87
C ALA A 131 -16.83 -11.66 7.18
N GLN A 132 -16.96 -10.39 7.56
CA GLN A 132 -16.43 -9.87 8.82
C GLN A 132 -17.07 -10.57 10.02
N GLN A 133 -18.40 -10.67 10.05
CA GLN A 133 -19.13 -11.36 11.12
C GLN A 133 -18.75 -12.84 11.21
N ALA A 134 -18.65 -13.53 10.08
CA ALA A 134 -18.25 -14.93 10.06
C ALA A 134 -16.85 -15.15 10.66
N ALA A 135 -15.91 -14.26 10.35
CA ALA A 135 -14.56 -14.33 10.91
C ALA A 135 -14.55 -14.04 12.41
N GLN A 136 -15.35 -13.08 12.90
CA GLN A 136 -15.49 -12.78 14.31
C GLN A 136 -16.09 -13.97 15.10
N VAL A 137 -17.12 -14.60 14.55
CA VAL A 137 -17.71 -15.82 15.13
C VAL A 137 -16.70 -16.96 15.18
N SER A 138 -15.95 -17.17 14.10
CA SER A 138 -14.90 -18.19 14.05
C SER A 138 -13.80 -17.95 15.09
N ALA A 139 -13.37 -16.70 15.24
CA ALA A 139 -12.39 -16.32 16.28
C ALA A 139 -12.93 -16.57 17.69
N ALA A 140 -14.20 -16.23 17.94
CA ALA A 140 -14.86 -16.47 19.21
C ALA A 140 -15.00 -17.97 19.54
N GLN A 141 -15.32 -18.81 18.55
CA GLN A 141 -15.33 -20.26 18.69
C GLN A 141 -13.97 -20.84 19.07
N GLN A 142 -12.91 -20.36 18.44
CA GLN A 142 -11.54 -20.77 18.77
C GLN A 142 -11.15 -20.35 20.20
N GLN A 143 -11.54 -19.15 20.62
CA GLN A 143 -11.32 -18.65 21.97
C GLN A 143 -12.07 -19.48 23.01
N GLN A 144 -13.35 -19.79 22.76
CA GLN A 144 -14.17 -20.66 23.61
C GLN A 144 -13.55 -22.04 23.76
N ALA A 145 -13.12 -22.65 22.66
CA ALA A 145 -12.45 -23.94 22.68
C ALA A 145 -11.14 -23.92 23.51
N GLY A 146 -10.38 -22.84 23.41
CA GLY A 146 -9.17 -22.63 24.22
C GLY A 146 -9.47 -22.57 25.72
N TYR A 147 -10.50 -21.82 26.12
CA TYR A 147 -10.93 -21.70 27.49
C TYR A 147 -11.47 -23.04 28.05
N LEU A 148 -12.26 -23.76 27.24
CA LEU A 148 -12.76 -25.10 27.61
C LEU A 148 -11.61 -26.07 27.87
N ALA A 149 -10.61 -26.12 26.97
CA ALA A 149 -9.43 -26.96 27.13
C ALA A 149 -8.61 -26.62 28.39
N GLN A 150 -8.53 -25.34 28.71
CA GLN A 150 -7.86 -24.90 29.96
C GLN A 150 -8.64 -25.34 31.21
N ALA A 151 -9.96 -25.16 31.18
CA ALA A 151 -10.84 -25.58 32.28
C ALA A 151 -10.78 -27.11 32.48
N GLU A 152 -10.81 -27.90 31.44
CA GLU A 152 -10.71 -29.36 31.46
C GLU A 152 -9.42 -29.85 32.13
N LYS A 153 -8.27 -29.26 31.78
CA LYS A 153 -6.99 -29.57 32.41
C LYS A 153 -7.01 -29.33 33.94
N ARG A 154 -7.60 -28.20 34.38
CA ARG A 154 -7.72 -27.89 35.79
C ARG A 154 -8.67 -28.82 36.50
N LEU A 155 -9.84 -29.09 35.90
CA LEU A 155 -10.83 -30.03 36.44
C LEU A 155 -10.26 -31.42 36.66
N THR A 156 -9.51 -31.94 35.70
CA THR A 156 -8.91 -33.27 35.77
C THR A 156 -8.04 -33.44 37.02
N VAL A 157 -7.15 -32.50 37.30
CA VAL A 157 -6.25 -32.57 38.47
C VAL A 157 -7.03 -32.45 39.75
N LEU A 158 -7.99 -31.51 39.83
CA LEU A 158 -8.80 -31.32 41.03
C LEU A 158 -9.73 -32.50 41.30
N GLN A 159 -10.26 -33.17 40.28
CA GLN A 159 -11.05 -34.39 40.40
C GLN A 159 -10.23 -35.54 40.96
N TYR A 160 -9.00 -35.76 40.46
CA TYR A 160 -8.12 -36.79 41.00
C TYR A 160 -7.78 -36.54 42.47
N ALA A 161 -7.53 -35.28 42.87
CA ALA A 161 -7.27 -34.95 44.25
C ALA A 161 -8.44 -35.31 45.17
N VAL A 162 -9.68 -35.05 44.71
CA VAL A 162 -10.90 -35.42 45.47
C VAL A 162 -11.13 -36.92 45.47
N GLU A 163 -10.98 -37.61 44.33
CA GLU A 163 -11.18 -39.05 44.21
C GLU A 163 -10.19 -39.87 45.07
N LEU A 164 -8.97 -39.35 45.21
CA LEU A 164 -7.93 -39.97 46.06
C LEU A 164 -7.97 -39.55 47.53
N GLU A 165 -8.97 -38.76 47.92
CA GLU A 165 -9.12 -38.19 49.26
C GLU A 165 -7.92 -37.36 49.73
N MET A 166 -7.22 -36.72 48.74
CA MET A 166 -6.04 -35.88 48.99
C MET A 166 -6.35 -34.38 48.88
N ALA A 167 -7.57 -34.01 48.46
CA ALA A 167 -7.94 -32.63 48.23
C ALA A 167 -8.02 -31.82 49.53
N THR A 168 -7.44 -30.65 49.52
CA THR A 168 -7.67 -29.62 50.53
C THR A 168 -9.07 -29.02 50.40
N GLU A 169 -9.57 -28.32 51.42
CA GLU A 169 -10.84 -27.59 51.35
C GLU A 169 -10.86 -26.56 50.21
N GLN A 170 -9.73 -25.91 49.96
CA GLN A 170 -9.58 -24.95 48.87
C GLN A 170 -9.68 -25.61 47.49
N GLU A 171 -9.06 -26.77 47.31
CA GLU A 171 -9.14 -27.54 46.07
C GLU A 171 -10.55 -28.10 45.80
N ALA A 172 -11.24 -28.56 46.87
CA ALA A 172 -12.62 -28.99 46.76
C ALA A 172 -13.57 -27.85 46.37
N GLN A 173 -13.33 -26.61 46.85
CA GLN A 173 -14.08 -25.45 46.45
C GLN A 173 -13.72 -25.06 44.99
N ALA A 174 -12.43 -25.02 44.65
CA ALA A 174 -11.97 -24.72 43.27
C ALA A 174 -12.58 -25.69 42.27
N LEU A 175 -12.71 -26.97 42.58
CA LEU A 175 -13.38 -27.95 41.73
C LEU A 175 -14.82 -27.55 41.36
N LYS A 176 -15.58 -27.02 42.35
CA LYS A 176 -16.95 -26.55 42.13
C LYS A 176 -16.97 -25.30 41.22
N ASP A 177 -16.06 -24.37 41.49
CA ASP A 177 -15.97 -23.10 40.76
C ASP A 177 -15.59 -23.36 39.29
N TRP A 178 -14.60 -24.22 39.04
CA TRP A 178 -14.20 -24.61 37.70
C TRP A 178 -15.29 -25.40 36.92
N LYS A 179 -16.06 -26.25 37.64
CA LYS A 179 -17.24 -26.92 37.05
C LYS A 179 -18.31 -25.90 36.65
N THR A 180 -18.58 -24.91 37.52
CA THR A 180 -19.52 -23.83 37.24
C THR A 180 -19.08 -23.01 36.05
N TYR A 181 -17.80 -22.62 36.01
CA TYR A 181 -17.21 -21.89 34.87
C TYR A 181 -17.34 -22.66 33.56
N MET A 182 -17.03 -23.94 33.56
CA MET A 182 -17.14 -24.80 32.36
C MET A 182 -18.58 -24.85 31.82
N VAL A 183 -19.57 -24.98 32.71
CA VAL A 183 -20.98 -24.98 32.34
C VAL A 183 -21.41 -23.61 31.79
N GLN A 184 -20.98 -22.51 32.42
CA GLN A 184 -21.26 -21.17 31.93
C GLN A 184 -20.63 -20.95 30.55
N LEU A 185 -19.35 -21.33 30.41
CA LEU A 185 -18.59 -21.17 29.14
C LEU A 185 -19.21 -21.97 27.99
N SER A 186 -19.70 -23.19 28.25
CA SER A 186 -20.38 -24.02 27.24
C SER A 186 -21.71 -23.42 26.76
N ARG A 187 -22.30 -22.49 27.50
CA ARG A 187 -23.56 -21.81 27.21
C ARG A 187 -23.37 -20.45 26.53
N VAL A 188 -22.11 -19.99 26.38
CA VAL A 188 -21.82 -18.72 25.73
C VAL A 188 -22.25 -18.77 24.26
N ASP A 189 -23.08 -17.81 23.86
CA ASP A 189 -23.47 -17.65 22.47
C ASP A 189 -22.40 -16.88 21.68
N VAL A 190 -21.58 -17.61 20.95
CA VAL A 190 -20.51 -17.06 20.13
C VAL A 190 -21.03 -16.34 18.87
N SER A 191 -22.30 -16.53 18.51
CA SER A 191 -22.90 -15.84 17.35
C SER A 191 -23.05 -14.33 17.58
N SER A 192 -23.03 -13.89 18.85
CA SER A 192 -23.07 -12.48 19.24
C SER A 192 -21.73 -11.74 19.08
N ALA A 193 -20.68 -12.42 18.62
CA ALA A 193 -19.37 -11.78 18.40
C ALA A 193 -19.48 -10.50 17.54
N PRO A 194 -18.70 -9.46 17.84
CA PRO A 194 -17.62 -9.38 18.82
C PRO A 194 -18.08 -9.10 20.27
N ALA A 195 -19.35 -8.80 20.50
CA ALA A 195 -19.89 -8.39 21.79
C ALA A 195 -20.30 -9.62 22.62
N ILE A 196 -19.29 -10.41 23.08
CA ILE A 196 -19.49 -11.60 23.89
C ILE A 196 -19.16 -11.30 25.35
N ASP A 197 -20.07 -11.63 26.26
CA ASP A 197 -19.85 -11.61 27.71
C ASP A 197 -19.26 -12.96 28.16
N TRP A 198 -17.94 -12.99 28.31
CA TRP A 198 -17.22 -14.18 28.71
C TRP A 198 -17.30 -14.36 30.23
N PRO A 199 -17.61 -15.56 30.74
CA PRO A 199 -17.59 -15.80 32.20
C PRO A 199 -16.18 -15.61 32.77
N THR A 200 -16.13 -15.12 34.00
CA THR A 200 -14.86 -14.89 34.70
C THR A 200 -14.21 -16.22 35.06
N MET A 201 -12.95 -16.38 34.67
CA MET A 201 -12.17 -17.59 34.97
C MET A 201 -11.88 -17.66 36.49
N PRO A 202 -12.10 -18.81 37.15
CA PRO A 202 -11.73 -19.01 38.54
C PRO A 202 -10.22 -18.91 38.77
N ALA A 203 -9.82 -18.55 39.99
CA ALA A 203 -8.41 -18.42 40.38
C ALA A 203 -7.69 -19.79 40.44
#